data_7af8259365da6a77347df32e93a1c706
#
_entry.id   7af8259365da6a77347df32e93a1c706
#
_cell.length_a   1.000
_cell.length_b   1.000
_cell.length_c   1.000
_cell.angle_alpha   90.00
_cell.angle_beta   90.00
_cell.angle_gamma   90.00
#
_symmetry.space_group_name_H-M   'P 1'
#
loop_
_entity.id
_entity.type
_entity.pdbx_description
1 polymer ?
#
loop_
_entity_poly.entity_id
_entity_poly.type
_entity_poly.pdbx_seq_one_letter_code
_entity_poly.pdbx_strand_id
1 'polypeptide(L)'
;MGYVTSFRSRLAVTADIPALMQLMDAAIADLQRGFLDDAQIASSRAIMGLDSQLIEDGTYFVVEAGDDIAGCGGWSRRATLYGGNLTPGRDSKPLDPTVEPARIRAMYTRPAYARRGVGRLILSLCEAAAAAEGFTRLELMSTMSGEPLYIAYGFRPLERLTDATGGAPVPLLRMEKDVNSSLAGARGKHT
;
A
#
# COMPACT_ATOMS: atom_id res chain seq x y z
N MET A 1 13.46 -0.81 -30.68
CA MET A 1 13.55 -1.90 -29.69
C MET A 1 13.17 -1.33 -28.34
N GLY A 2 11.95 -1.57 -27.88
CA GLY A 2 11.52 -1.13 -26.53
C GLY A 2 12.20 -2.01 -25.48
N TYR A 3 13.01 -1.41 -24.62
CA TYR A 3 13.54 -2.11 -23.46
C TYR A 3 12.36 -2.50 -22.57
N VAL A 4 12.11 -3.80 -22.44
CA VAL A 4 11.21 -4.31 -21.42
C VAL A 4 11.87 -4.00 -20.08
N THR A 5 11.37 -3.02 -19.36
CA THR A 5 11.89 -2.71 -18.02
C THR A 5 11.59 -3.92 -17.14
N SER A 6 12.62 -4.65 -16.75
CA SER A 6 12.50 -5.74 -15.79
C SER A 6 12.41 -5.15 -14.40
N PHE A 7 11.33 -5.44 -13.69
CA PHE A 7 11.17 -5.08 -12.29
C PHE A 7 11.76 -6.16 -11.38
N ARG A 8 12.46 -5.74 -10.35
CA ARG A 8 12.89 -6.59 -9.23
C ARG A 8 12.16 -6.17 -7.98
N SER A 9 11.93 -7.08 -7.07
CA SER A 9 11.31 -6.78 -5.78
C SER A 9 12.16 -7.31 -4.64
N ARG A 10 12.18 -6.57 -3.54
CA ARG A 10 12.80 -6.98 -2.28
C ARG A 10 12.11 -6.31 -1.11
N LEU A 11 12.40 -6.76 0.10
CA LEU A 11 12.00 -6.02 1.29
C LEU A 11 12.78 -4.71 1.40
N ALA A 12 12.10 -3.67 1.88
CA ALA A 12 12.72 -2.40 2.22
C ALA A 12 13.59 -2.56 3.48
N VAL A 13 14.67 -1.79 3.51
CA VAL A 13 15.54 -1.65 4.68
C VAL A 13 15.62 -0.19 5.11
N THR A 14 16.08 0.07 6.32
CA THR A 14 16.18 1.44 6.88
C THR A 14 16.95 2.40 5.98
N ALA A 15 17.97 1.90 5.28
CA ALA A 15 18.78 2.71 4.34
C ALA A 15 17.97 3.22 3.12
N ASP A 16 16.81 2.62 2.81
CA ASP A 16 15.94 3.05 1.71
C ASP A 16 15.12 4.29 2.07
N ILE A 17 14.97 4.61 3.35
CA ILE A 17 14.05 5.67 3.83
C ILE A 17 14.19 7.00 3.07
N PRO A 18 15.40 7.55 2.84
CA PRO A 18 15.50 8.81 2.10
C PRO A 18 14.94 8.73 0.68
N ALA A 19 15.21 7.64 -0.04
CA ALA A 19 14.70 7.43 -1.40
C ALA A 19 13.17 7.19 -1.41
N LEU A 20 12.67 6.46 -0.42
CA LEU A 20 11.23 6.22 -0.24
C LEU A 20 10.47 7.52 0.03
N MET A 21 10.98 8.38 0.89
CA MET A 21 10.37 9.69 1.16
C MET A 21 10.28 10.56 -0.10
N GLN A 22 11.35 10.61 -0.90
CA GLN A 22 11.34 11.34 -2.17
C GLN A 22 10.30 10.76 -3.16
N LEU A 23 10.21 9.43 -3.25
CA LEU A 23 9.21 8.78 -4.10
C LEU A 23 7.79 9.09 -3.63
N MET A 24 7.53 8.99 -2.33
CA MET A 24 6.22 9.28 -1.74
C MET A 24 5.81 10.74 -1.97
N ASP A 25 6.73 11.69 -1.79
CA ASP A 25 6.48 13.11 -2.05
C ASP A 25 6.10 13.36 -3.51
N ALA A 26 6.82 12.77 -4.46
CA ALA A 26 6.51 12.88 -5.87
C ALA A 26 5.16 12.23 -6.23
N ALA A 27 4.87 11.06 -5.68
CA ALA A 27 3.61 10.35 -5.91
C ALA A 27 2.41 11.14 -5.36
N ILE A 28 2.52 11.69 -4.15
CA ILE A 28 1.46 12.50 -3.53
C ILE A 28 1.24 13.79 -4.34
N ALA A 29 2.31 14.45 -4.77
CA ALA A 29 2.20 15.69 -5.52
C ALA A 29 1.59 15.51 -6.91
N ASP A 30 1.94 14.42 -7.61
CA ASP A 30 1.62 14.27 -9.04
C ASP A 30 0.43 13.36 -9.31
N LEU A 31 0.33 12.20 -8.63
CA LEU A 31 -0.67 11.19 -8.98
C LEU A 31 -2.07 11.50 -8.45
N GLN A 32 -2.20 12.44 -7.52
CA GLN A 32 -3.50 12.89 -7.01
C GLN A 32 -4.08 14.08 -7.80
N ARG A 33 -3.29 14.71 -8.67
CA ARG A 33 -3.79 15.77 -9.55
C ARG A 33 -4.87 15.23 -10.50
N GLY A 34 -5.93 15.97 -10.67
CA GLY A 34 -7.11 15.53 -11.43
C GLY A 34 -8.15 14.78 -10.59
N PHE A 35 -7.82 14.40 -9.36
CA PHE A 35 -8.76 13.81 -8.39
C PHE A 35 -9.02 14.75 -7.21
N LEU A 36 -7.99 15.48 -6.76
CA LEU A 36 -8.00 16.36 -5.61
C LEU A 36 -7.51 17.76 -6.03
N ASP A 37 -8.00 18.78 -5.34
CA ASP A 37 -7.46 20.14 -5.44
C ASP A 37 -6.15 20.30 -4.61
N ASP A 38 -5.47 21.44 -4.76
CA ASP A 38 -4.19 21.68 -4.07
C ASP A 38 -4.31 21.66 -2.54
N ALA A 39 -5.44 22.14 -1.98
CA ALA A 39 -5.68 22.12 -0.55
C ALA A 39 -5.86 20.69 -0.01
N GLN A 40 -6.58 19.86 -0.76
CA GLN A 40 -6.76 18.45 -0.44
C GLN A 40 -5.46 17.66 -0.59
N ILE A 41 -4.65 17.93 -1.62
CA ILE A 41 -3.32 17.31 -1.79
C ILE A 41 -2.41 17.68 -0.60
N ALA A 42 -2.39 18.94 -0.20
CA ALA A 42 -1.63 19.37 0.98
C ALA A 42 -2.12 18.68 2.26
N SER A 43 -3.45 18.61 2.44
CA SER A 43 -4.10 17.94 3.58
C SER A 43 -3.78 16.44 3.63
N SER A 44 -3.72 15.77 2.49
CA SER A 44 -3.46 14.33 2.40
C SER A 44 -2.12 13.91 3.01
N ARG A 45 -1.14 14.83 3.08
CA ARG A 45 0.16 14.58 3.70
C ARG A 45 0.08 14.29 5.20
N ALA A 46 -0.99 14.69 5.88
CA ALA A 46 -1.22 14.35 7.29
C ALA A 46 -1.61 12.87 7.50
N ILE A 47 -2.10 12.20 6.47
CA ILE A 47 -2.59 10.82 6.51
C ILE A 47 -1.87 9.90 5.52
N MET A 48 -0.87 10.41 4.82
CA MET A 48 -0.03 9.67 3.87
C MET A 48 1.45 9.84 4.25
N GLY A 49 2.28 9.00 3.69
CA GLY A 49 3.73 9.06 3.86
C GLY A 49 4.31 7.78 4.45
N LEU A 50 5.55 7.89 4.93
CA LEU A 50 6.30 6.77 5.46
C LEU A 50 5.66 6.21 6.73
N ASP A 51 5.55 4.90 6.79
CA ASP A 51 5.29 4.12 8.01
C ASP A 51 6.48 3.20 8.30
N SER A 52 7.38 3.63 9.17
CA SER A 52 8.60 2.90 9.51
C SER A 52 8.31 1.55 10.19
N GLN A 53 7.16 1.42 10.85
CA GLN A 53 6.74 0.15 11.46
C GLN A 53 6.65 -0.99 10.43
N LEU A 54 6.27 -0.69 9.17
CA LEU A 54 6.22 -1.69 8.11
C LEU A 54 7.60 -2.21 7.72
N ILE A 55 8.63 -1.34 7.79
CA ILE A 55 10.03 -1.73 7.55
C ILE A 55 10.55 -2.58 8.71
N GLU A 56 10.28 -2.16 9.94
CA GLU A 56 10.66 -2.88 11.16
C GLU A 56 10.00 -4.27 11.24
N ASP A 57 8.73 -4.37 10.84
CA ASP A 57 7.97 -5.62 10.79
C ASP A 57 8.40 -6.54 9.63
N GLY A 58 9.25 -6.07 8.69
CA GLY A 58 9.67 -6.83 7.51
C GLY A 58 8.54 -7.09 6.52
N THR A 59 7.59 -6.15 6.41
CA THR A 59 6.39 -6.30 5.57
C THR A 59 6.27 -5.22 4.48
N TYR A 60 7.31 -4.42 4.29
CA TYR A 60 7.35 -3.36 3.28
C TYR A 60 8.24 -3.76 2.11
N PHE A 61 7.69 -3.69 0.89
CA PHE A 61 8.39 -4.05 -0.34
C PHE A 61 8.80 -2.80 -1.12
N VAL A 62 9.94 -2.90 -1.80
CA VAL A 62 10.34 -1.99 -2.86
C VAL A 62 10.38 -2.74 -4.19
N VAL A 63 10.01 -2.05 -5.25
CA VAL A 63 10.12 -2.52 -6.64
C VAL A 63 11.13 -1.64 -7.34
N GLU A 64 12.17 -2.25 -7.88
CA GLU A 64 13.30 -1.60 -8.54
C GLU A 64 13.21 -1.75 -10.06
N ALA A 65 13.64 -0.71 -10.76
CA ALA A 65 13.80 -0.67 -12.21
C ALA A 65 15.22 -0.17 -12.52
N GLY A 66 16.17 -1.07 -12.71
CA GLY A 66 17.59 -0.73 -12.70
C GLY A 66 18.01 -0.23 -11.31
N ASP A 67 18.60 0.96 -11.26
CA ASP A 67 19.04 1.61 -10.01
C ASP A 67 17.95 2.48 -9.34
N ASP A 68 16.80 2.62 -9.99
CA ASP A 68 15.68 3.41 -9.46
C ASP A 68 14.71 2.56 -8.64
N ILE A 69 14.15 3.14 -7.56
CA ILE A 69 12.95 2.59 -6.92
C ILE A 69 11.72 3.08 -7.71
N ALA A 70 11.05 2.16 -8.39
CA ALA A 70 9.87 2.41 -9.20
C ALA A 70 8.58 2.51 -8.38
N GLY A 71 8.53 1.82 -7.23
CA GLY A 71 7.42 1.85 -6.32
C GLY A 71 7.71 1.14 -5.01
N CYS A 72 6.82 1.35 -4.05
CA CYS A 72 6.88 0.74 -2.73
C CYS A 72 5.48 0.53 -2.17
N GLY A 73 5.37 -0.36 -1.22
CA GLY A 73 4.13 -0.67 -0.54
C GLY A 73 4.26 -1.90 0.33
N GLY A 74 3.35 -2.07 1.24
CA GLY A 74 3.43 -3.18 2.17
C GLY A 74 2.09 -3.63 2.70
N TRP A 75 2.17 -4.52 3.63
CA TRP A 75 1.02 -5.02 4.37
C TRP A 75 1.33 -5.00 5.87
N SER A 76 0.30 -5.11 6.69
CA SER A 76 0.48 -5.13 8.15
C SER A 76 -0.42 -6.17 8.79
N ARG A 77 0.16 -6.86 9.77
CA ARG A 77 -0.56 -7.70 10.73
C ARG A 77 -1.09 -6.93 11.93
N ARG A 78 -1.08 -5.58 11.85
CA ARG A 78 -1.51 -4.68 12.92
C ARG A 78 -2.77 -3.92 12.54
N ALA A 79 -3.50 -3.43 13.54
CA ALA A 79 -4.83 -2.84 13.38
C ALA A 79 -4.86 -1.52 12.61
N THR A 80 -3.76 -0.74 12.58
CA THR A 80 -3.70 0.53 11.85
C THR A 80 -4.10 0.34 10.38
N LEU A 81 -5.18 1.00 9.95
CA LEU A 81 -5.73 0.85 8.61
C LEU A 81 -5.02 1.75 7.59
N TYR A 82 -4.71 2.99 7.95
CA TYR A 82 -4.00 3.95 7.09
C TYR A 82 -3.20 4.97 7.92
N GLY A 83 -2.43 5.79 7.23
CA GLY A 83 -1.59 6.82 7.82
C GLY A 83 -0.11 6.45 7.86
N GLY A 84 0.74 7.47 8.01
CA GLY A 84 2.19 7.35 8.18
C GLY A 84 2.61 7.61 9.64
N ASN A 85 3.91 7.81 9.85
CA ASN A 85 4.47 8.06 11.19
C ASN A 85 3.86 9.25 11.92
N LEU A 86 3.43 10.27 11.17
CA LEU A 86 2.87 11.51 11.73
C LEU A 86 1.34 11.47 11.92
N THR A 87 0.68 10.41 11.48
CA THR A 87 -0.78 10.32 11.57
C THR A 87 -1.20 9.97 12.99
N PRO A 88 -2.13 10.73 13.61
CA PRO A 88 -2.64 10.44 14.95
C PRO A 88 -3.58 9.22 14.94
N GLY A 89 -3.81 8.63 16.11
CA GLY A 89 -4.79 7.56 16.30
C GLY A 89 -4.36 6.20 15.72
N ARG A 90 -3.07 5.97 15.52
CA ARG A 90 -2.54 4.67 15.07
C ARG A 90 -2.71 3.62 16.16
N ASP A 91 -3.07 2.41 15.75
CA ASP A 91 -3.22 1.24 16.62
C ASP A 91 -2.28 0.12 16.16
N SER A 92 -1.26 -0.16 16.95
CA SER A 92 -0.27 -1.20 16.68
C SER A 92 -0.67 -2.59 17.17
N LYS A 93 -1.89 -2.76 17.68
CA LYS A 93 -2.40 -4.06 18.15
C LYS A 93 -2.29 -5.12 17.04
N PRO A 94 -1.75 -6.31 17.34
CA PRO A 94 -1.77 -7.43 16.39
C PRO A 94 -3.20 -7.85 16.04
N LEU A 95 -3.40 -8.19 14.77
CA LEU A 95 -4.64 -8.74 14.25
C LEU A 95 -4.66 -10.27 14.39
N ASP A 96 -5.85 -10.83 14.60
CA ASP A 96 -6.07 -12.27 14.53
C ASP A 96 -6.35 -12.69 13.06
N PRO A 97 -5.42 -13.42 12.40
CA PRO A 97 -5.58 -13.78 11.00
C PRO A 97 -6.79 -14.68 10.72
N THR A 98 -7.37 -15.32 11.76
CA THR A 98 -8.52 -16.20 11.60
C THR A 98 -9.84 -15.44 11.42
N VAL A 99 -9.92 -14.20 11.91
CA VAL A 99 -11.15 -13.39 11.92
C VAL A 99 -10.98 -11.98 11.38
N GLU A 100 -9.76 -11.43 11.40
CA GLU A 100 -9.49 -10.06 10.98
C GLU A 100 -8.71 -10.01 9.65
N PRO A 101 -8.98 -9.03 8.76
CA PRO A 101 -8.23 -8.88 7.51
C PRO A 101 -6.86 -8.24 7.75
N ALA A 102 -5.83 -8.71 7.03
CA ALA A 102 -4.56 -8.00 6.96
C ALA A 102 -4.72 -6.63 6.27
N ARG A 103 -3.91 -5.66 6.64
CA ARG A 103 -3.96 -4.30 6.10
C ARG A 103 -2.97 -4.15 4.95
N ILE A 104 -3.42 -3.67 3.78
CA ILE A 104 -2.52 -3.18 2.72
C ILE A 104 -2.23 -1.73 3.01
N ARG A 105 -0.94 -1.36 2.98
CA ARG A 105 -0.48 -0.09 3.54
C ARG A 105 0.53 0.62 2.63
N ALA A 106 0.50 1.96 2.66
CA ALA A 106 1.55 2.85 2.16
C ALA A 106 2.02 2.49 0.73
N MET A 107 1.06 2.34 -0.19
CA MET A 107 1.29 2.01 -1.59
C MET A 107 1.60 3.26 -2.41
N TYR A 108 2.79 3.34 -2.99
CA TYR A 108 3.23 4.46 -3.82
C TYR A 108 3.94 3.96 -5.07
N THR A 109 3.68 4.63 -6.19
CA THR A 109 4.39 4.42 -7.46
C THR A 109 5.05 5.73 -7.86
N ARG A 110 6.33 5.68 -8.25
CA ARG A 110 7.01 6.84 -8.81
C ARG A 110 6.28 7.25 -10.11
N PRO A 111 5.95 8.54 -10.32
CA PRO A 111 5.16 8.98 -11.48
C PRO A 111 5.68 8.48 -12.84
N ALA A 112 7.00 8.44 -13.03
CA ALA A 112 7.64 7.93 -14.25
C ALA A 112 7.36 6.44 -14.54
N TYR A 113 6.97 5.68 -13.53
CA TYR A 113 6.65 4.24 -13.64
C TYR A 113 5.16 3.94 -13.45
N ALA A 114 4.31 4.97 -13.41
CA ALA A 114 2.87 4.81 -13.30
C ALA A 114 2.30 4.01 -14.49
N ARG A 115 1.25 3.22 -14.26
CA ARG A 115 0.56 2.40 -15.27
C ARG A 115 1.43 1.32 -15.93
N ARG A 116 2.54 0.93 -15.32
CA ARG A 116 3.47 -0.10 -15.81
C ARG A 116 3.44 -1.40 -14.99
N GLY A 117 2.42 -1.60 -14.18
CA GLY A 117 2.22 -2.82 -13.40
C GLY A 117 2.90 -2.85 -12.03
N VAL A 118 3.61 -1.78 -11.62
CA VAL A 118 4.31 -1.71 -10.33
C VAL A 118 3.36 -1.93 -9.15
N GLY A 119 2.24 -1.22 -9.08
CA GLY A 119 1.26 -1.38 -8.01
C GLY A 119 0.67 -2.79 -7.95
N ARG A 120 0.37 -3.40 -9.11
CA ARG A 120 -0.11 -4.78 -9.17
C ARG A 120 0.90 -5.79 -8.65
N LEU A 121 2.18 -5.61 -8.97
CA LEU A 121 3.27 -6.45 -8.47
C LEU A 121 3.36 -6.35 -6.93
N ILE A 122 3.33 -5.13 -6.38
CA ILE A 122 3.37 -4.92 -4.92
C ILE A 122 2.18 -5.60 -4.24
N LEU A 123 0.96 -5.45 -4.79
CA LEU A 123 -0.23 -6.10 -4.24
C LEU A 123 -0.09 -7.62 -4.22
N SER A 124 0.47 -8.23 -5.27
CA SER A 124 0.68 -9.68 -5.32
C SER A 124 1.67 -10.16 -4.26
N LEU A 125 2.73 -9.41 -4.00
CA LEU A 125 3.71 -9.71 -2.95
C LEU A 125 3.07 -9.61 -1.56
N CYS A 126 2.30 -8.54 -1.31
CA CYS A 126 1.60 -8.34 -0.05
C CYS A 126 0.56 -9.44 0.21
N GLU A 127 -0.24 -9.80 -0.80
CA GLU A 127 -1.25 -10.86 -0.69
C GLU A 127 -0.61 -12.22 -0.38
N ALA A 128 0.47 -12.57 -1.08
CA ALA A 128 1.19 -13.82 -0.84
C ALA A 128 1.80 -13.86 0.57
N ALA A 129 2.39 -12.76 1.04
CA ALA A 129 2.99 -12.68 2.37
C ALA A 129 1.92 -12.75 3.48
N ALA A 130 0.80 -12.05 3.33
CA ALA A 130 -0.31 -12.10 4.29
C ALA A 130 -0.94 -13.49 4.34
N ALA A 131 -1.14 -14.14 3.18
CA ALA A 131 -1.63 -15.52 3.10
C ALA A 131 -0.71 -16.51 3.81
N ALA A 132 0.62 -16.34 3.69
CA ALA A 132 1.60 -17.18 4.37
C ALA A 132 1.49 -17.08 5.90
N GLU A 133 1.04 -15.94 6.43
CA GLU A 133 0.76 -15.76 7.86
C GLU A 133 -0.67 -16.15 8.28
N GLY A 134 -1.48 -16.66 7.35
CA GLY A 134 -2.80 -17.22 7.62
C GLY A 134 -3.97 -16.27 7.45
N PHE A 135 -3.71 -15.06 6.97
CA PHE A 135 -4.80 -14.15 6.65
C PHE A 135 -5.58 -14.64 5.43
N THR A 136 -6.89 -14.61 5.53
CA THR A 136 -7.81 -15.00 4.45
C THR A 136 -8.47 -13.82 3.76
N ARG A 137 -8.31 -12.62 4.32
CA ARG A 137 -8.86 -11.36 3.79
C ARG A 137 -7.84 -10.24 3.88
N LEU A 138 -7.96 -9.30 2.95
CA LEU A 138 -7.18 -8.06 2.90
C LEU A 138 -8.12 -6.87 2.99
N GLU A 139 -7.69 -5.81 3.65
CA GLU A 139 -8.42 -4.55 3.74
C GLU A 139 -7.45 -3.38 3.52
N LEU A 140 -7.95 -2.31 2.92
CA LEU A 140 -7.18 -1.09 2.70
C LEU A 140 -8.06 0.16 2.73
N MET A 141 -7.40 1.31 2.91
CA MET A 141 -7.99 2.62 2.68
C MET A 141 -7.40 3.20 1.40
N SER A 142 -8.22 3.35 0.37
CA SER A 142 -7.82 3.86 -0.94
C SER A 142 -7.98 5.37 -1.01
N THR A 143 -7.03 6.03 -1.67
CA THR A 143 -7.23 7.36 -2.23
C THR A 143 -8.03 7.27 -3.52
N MET A 144 -8.56 8.40 -4.01
CA MET A 144 -9.29 8.46 -5.29
C MET A 144 -8.43 7.99 -6.46
N SER A 145 -7.15 8.34 -6.47
CA SER A 145 -6.21 7.94 -7.53
C SER A 145 -5.85 6.45 -7.49
N GLY A 146 -5.91 5.80 -6.32
CA GLY A 146 -5.61 4.38 -6.15
C GLY A 146 -6.79 3.45 -6.45
N GLU A 147 -8.02 3.94 -6.34
CA GLU A 147 -9.25 3.15 -6.48
C GLU A 147 -9.28 2.27 -7.75
N PRO A 148 -8.93 2.77 -8.96
CA PRO A 148 -8.95 1.95 -10.18
C PRO A 148 -8.01 0.74 -10.12
N LEU A 149 -6.83 0.88 -9.51
CA LEU A 149 -5.89 -0.22 -9.33
C LEU A 149 -6.49 -1.32 -8.44
N TYR A 150 -7.07 -0.92 -7.31
CA TYR A 150 -7.60 -1.87 -6.33
C TYR A 150 -8.83 -2.61 -6.87
N ILE A 151 -9.74 -1.91 -7.56
CA ILE A 151 -10.88 -2.55 -8.24
C ILE A 151 -10.37 -3.56 -9.29
N ALA A 152 -9.40 -3.18 -10.13
CA ALA A 152 -8.83 -4.05 -11.15
C ALA A 152 -8.08 -5.26 -10.55
N TYR A 153 -7.60 -5.14 -9.31
CA TYR A 153 -6.96 -6.24 -8.57
C TYR A 153 -7.96 -7.18 -7.89
N GLY A 154 -9.23 -6.76 -7.74
CA GLY A 154 -10.31 -7.55 -7.16
C GLY A 154 -10.80 -7.09 -5.79
N PHE A 155 -10.38 -5.92 -5.32
CA PHE A 155 -10.97 -5.31 -4.13
C PHE A 155 -12.36 -4.76 -4.42
N ARG A 156 -13.25 -4.89 -3.45
CA ARG A 156 -14.61 -4.34 -3.50
C ARG A 156 -14.75 -3.17 -2.52
N PRO A 157 -15.48 -2.11 -2.89
CA PRO A 157 -15.77 -0.99 -2.00
C PRO A 157 -16.60 -1.43 -0.79
N LEU A 158 -16.27 -0.89 0.39
CA LEU A 158 -17.06 -1.06 1.62
C LEU A 158 -17.72 0.23 2.05
N GLU A 159 -16.94 1.31 2.17
CA GLU A 159 -17.39 2.55 2.78
C GLU A 159 -16.60 3.75 2.26
N ARG A 160 -17.29 4.82 1.88
CA ARG A 160 -16.65 6.10 1.57
C ARG A 160 -16.55 6.93 2.84
N LEU A 161 -15.37 7.51 3.06
CA LEU A 161 -15.03 8.32 4.22
C LEU A 161 -14.43 9.65 3.76
N THR A 162 -14.37 10.58 4.69
CA THR A 162 -13.65 11.84 4.51
C THR A 162 -12.73 12.06 5.70
N ASP A 163 -11.46 12.32 5.45
CA ASP A 163 -10.48 12.65 6.47
C ASP A 163 -10.08 14.12 6.35
N ALA A 164 -10.21 14.88 7.43
CA ALA A 164 -9.87 16.31 7.49
C ALA A 164 -8.69 16.60 8.43
N THR A 165 -7.91 15.60 8.82
CA THR A 165 -6.79 15.73 9.74
C THR A 165 -5.79 16.81 9.29
N GLY A 166 -5.55 16.97 8.00
CA GLY A 166 -4.68 17.98 7.42
C GLY A 166 -5.33 19.34 7.14
N GLY A 167 -6.61 19.52 7.49
CA GLY A 167 -7.38 20.76 7.36
C GLY A 167 -8.41 20.77 6.23
N ALA A 168 -8.08 20.29 5.03
CA ALA A 168 -9.05 20.12 3.95
C ALA A 168 -9.61 18.67 3.93
N PRO A 169 -10.90 18.47 3.54
CA PRO A 169 -11.50 17.15 3.52
C PRO A 169 -10.95 16.31 2.36
N VAL A 170 -10.29 15.20 2.68
CA VAL A 170 -9.72 14.25 1.71
C VAL A 170 -10.67 13.05 1.61
N PRO A 171 -11.25 12.77 0.43
CA PRO A 171 -12.11 11.61 0.24
C PRO A 171 -11.27 10.33 0.21
N LEU A 172 -11.75 9.32 0.91
CA LEU A 172 -11.14 8.00 1.02
C LEU A 172 -12.20 6.91 0.79
N LEU A 173 -11.75 5.74 0.39
CA LEU A 173 -12.59 4.56 0.19
C LEU A 173 -12.00 3.36 0.91
N ARG A 174 -12.73 2.83 1.89
CA ARG A 174 -12.39 1.54 2.51
C ARG A 174 -12.78 0.41 1.58
N MET A 175 -11.86 -0.52 1.35
CA MET A 175 -12.02 -1.61 0.42
C MET A 175 -11.51 -2.91 1.02
N GLU A 176 -12.10 -4.04 0.60
CA GLU A 176 -11.65 -5.37 1.02
C GLU A 176 -11.57 -6.35 -0.14
N LYS A 177 -10.83 -7.44 0.07
CA LYS A 177 -10.65 -8.54 -0.87
C LYS A 177 -10.42 -9.84 -0.11
N ASP A 178 -11.03 -10.94 -0.55
CA ASP A 178 -10.61 -12.26 -0.11
C ASP A 178 -9.27 -12.64 -0.74
N VAL A 179 -8.39 -13.27 0.03
CA VAL A 179 -7.13 -13.82 -0.48
C VAL A 179 -7.42 -14.92 -1.51
N ASN A 180 -6.65 -14.97 -2.59
CA ASN A 180 -6.82 -16.01 -3.60
C ASN A 180 -6.65 -17.40 -2.99
N SER A 181 -7.60 -18.29 -3.25
CA SER A 181 -7.65 -19.64 -2.68
C SER A 181 -6.41 -20.49 -3.00
N SER A 182 -5.75 -20.24 -4.15
CA SER A 182 -4.48 -20.87 -4.51
C SER A 182 -3.33 -20.55 -3.56
N LEU A 183 -3.37 -19.38 -2.91
CA LEU A 183 -2.38 -18.97 -1.92
C LEU A 183 -2.71 -19.48 -0.52
N ALA A 184 -3.99 -19.61 -0.18
CA ALA A 184 -4.45 -20.09 1.10
C ALA A 184 -4.19 -21.61 1.30
N GLY A 185 -4.07 -22.38 0.20
CA GLY A 185 -3.87 -23.83 0.22
C GLY A 185 -2.42 -24.33 0.38
N ALA A 186 -1.44 -23.44 0.40
CA ALA A 186 -0.02 -23.82 0.44
C ALA A 186 0.45 -24.39 1.80
N ARG A 187 -0.38 -24.36 2.85
CA ARG A 187 -0.03 -24.86 4.20
C ARG A 187 -0.19 -26.37 4.42
N GLY A 188 -0.66 -27.12 3.41
CA GLY A 188 -1.10 -28.53 3.60
C GLY A 188 -0.10 -29.62 3.22
N LYS A 189 1.19 -29.34 2.93
CA LYS A 189 2.14 -30.36 2.48
C LYS A 189 3.51 -30.26 3.13
N HIS A 190 3.56 -30.27 4.44
CA HIS A 190 4.76 -30.67 5.18
C HIS A 190 4.31 -31.34 6.48
N THR A 191 4.01 -32.62 6.39
CA THR A 191 4.09 -33.61 7.47
C THR A 191 5.19 -34.59 7.12
#